data_e696227307a77270e02f21965419343b
#
_entry.id   e696227307a77270e02f21965419343b
#
_cell.length_a   1.000
_cell.length_b   1.000
_cell.length_c   1.000
_cell.angle_alpha   90.00
_cell.angle_beta   90.00
_cell.angle_gamma   90.00
#
_symmetry.space_group_name_H-M   'P 1'
#
loop_
_entity.id
_entity.type
_entity.pdbx_description
1 polymer ?
#
loop_
_entity_poly.entity_id
_entity_poly.type
_entity_poly.pdbx_seq_one_letter_code
_entity_poly.pdbx_strand_id
1 'polypeptide(L)'
;MKKSMGLSAKQQKQIDDILHSNDYTDYKWVDPQQIIVAQWVRMKCMFGCGEYGHGGTCPPNTPSVSECERFFGEYADAIILHFAGKMEKPEDRHTWSARINARLVKLERAVFLAGFERAFMLFMDSCGFCKECTGTRETCDQPRMARPSPEAMAVDVYSTVRQFGYEISVRTDYDQKMDRYAFLMVY
;
A
#
# COMPACT_ATOMS: atom_id res chain seq x y z
N MET A 1 14.74 -10.18 -19.97
CA MET A 1 15.16 -9.65 -18.66
C MET A 1 15.59 -10.80 -17.76
N LYS A 2 16.75 -10.73 -17.11
CA LYS A 2 17.13 -11.76 -16.11
C LYS A 2 16.18 -11.61 -14.93
N LYS A 3 15.47 -12.69 -14.56
CA LYS A 3 14.67 -12.74 -13.33
C LYS A 3 15.65 -12.44 -12.17
N SER A 4 15.42 -11.37 -11.44
CA SER A 4 16.16 -11.07 -10.21
C SER A 4 16.02 -12.29 -9.30
N MET A 5 17.13 -12.79 -8.75
CA MET A 5 17.03 -13.80 -7.70
C MET A 5 16.45 -13.12 -6.47
N GLY A 6 15.31 -13.60 -5.97
CA GLY A 6 14.67 -13.09 -4.78
C GLY A 6 15.53 -13.23 -3.52
N LEU A 7 15.01 -12.77 -2.40
CA LEU A 7 15.65 -12.83 -1.09
C LEU A 7 15.97 -14.28 -0.68
N SER A 8 17.10 -14.48 -0.03
CA SER A 8 17.41 -15.74 0.63
C SER A 8 16.49 -15.97 1.85
N ALA A 9 16.31 -17.23 2.27
CA ALA A 9 15.51 -17.57 3.45
C ALA A 9 16.01 -16.84 4.73
N LYS A 10 17.31 -16.57 4.85
CA LYS A 10 17.87 -15.79 5.96
C LYS A 10 17.41 -14.33 5.93
N GLN A 11 17.37 -13.71 4.76
CA GLN A 11 16.92 -12.34 4.58
C GLN A 11 15.40 -12.22 4.80
N GLN A 12 14.61 -13.17 4.29
CA GLN A 12 13.17 -13.22 4.56
C GLN A 12 12.90 -13.34 6.07
N LYS A 13 13.61 -14.27 6.76
CA LYS A 13 13.51 -14.40 8.22
C LYS A 13 13.84 -13.10 8.95
N GLN A 14 14.88 -12.36 8.52
CA GLN A 14 15.23 -11.08 9.13
C GLN A 14 14.08 -10.07 9.02
N ILE A 15 13.37 -10.03 7.88
CA ILE A 15 12.21 -9.16 7.70
C ILE A 15 11.02 -9.66 8.52
N ASP A 16 10.78 -10.97 8.58
CA ASP A 16 9.73 -11.56 9.43
C ASP A 16 9.95 -11.19 10.92
N ASP A 17 11.19 -11.23 11.39
CA ASP A 17 11.54 -10.83 12.76
C ASP A 17 11.26 -9.31 12.98
N ILE A 18 11.50 -8.45 11.98
CA ILE A 18 11.14 -7.03 12.02
C ILE A 18 9.62 -6.84 12.05
N LEU A 19 8.88 -7.56 11.22
CA LEU A 19 7.41 -7.50 11.20
C LEU A 19 6.83 -7.89 12.57
N HIS A 20 7.24 -9.03 13.11
CA HIS A 20 6.77 -9.52 14.41
C HIS A 20 7.13 -8.57 15.57
N SER A 21 8.33 -7.99 15.57
CA SER A 21 8.75 -7.02 16.60
C SER A 21 8.00 -5.69 16.55
N ASN A 22 7.28 -5.43 15.45
CA ASN A 22 6.40 -4.27 15.26
C ASN A 22 4.90 -4.64 15.29
N ASP A 23 4.54 -5.83 15.80
CA ASP A 23 3.17 -6.35 15.95
C ASP A 23 2.43 -6.58 14.61
N TYR A 24 3.15 -6.85 13.53
CA TYR A 24 2.55 -7.29 12.28
C TYR A 24 2.57 -8.82 12.20
N THR A 25 1.40 -9.45 12.29
CA THR A 25 1.24 -10.90 12.30
C THR A 25 0.37 -11.43 11.16
N ASP A 26 -0.46 -10.57 10.54
CA ASP A 26 -1.31 -10.93 9.41
C ASP A 26 -0.71 -10.36 8.11
N TYR A 27 0.17 -11.14 7.50
CA TYR A 27 0.82 -10.79 6.25
C TYR A 27 1.17 -12.02 5.41
N LYS A 28 1.43 -11.80 4.13
CA LYS A 28 1.90 -12.84 3.20
C LYS A 28 3.01 -12.32 2.31
N TRP A 29 4.05 -13.13 2.13
CA TRP A 29 5.02 -12.95 1.06
C TRP A 29 4.37 -13.21 -0.29
N VAL A 30 4.65 -12.37 -1.26
CA VAL A 30 4.05 -12.45 -2.60
C VAL A 30 5.09 -12.16 -3.68
N ASP A 31 4.89 -12.73 -4.86
CA ASP A 31 5.61 -12.36 -6.07
C ASP A 31 5.02 -11.04 -6.60
N PRO A 32 5.78 -9.92 -6.63
CA PRO A 32 5.28 -8.64 -7.11
C PRO A 32 4.80 -8.66 -8.57
N GLN A 33 5.30 -9.59 -9.38
CA GLN A 33 4.88 -9.73 -10.77
C GLN A 33 3.46 -10.30 -10.91
N GLN A 34 2.89 -10.81 -9.83
CA GLN A 34 1.50 -11.24 -9.76
C GLN A 34 0.55 -10.15 -9.26
N ILE A 35 1.07 -8.96 -8.92
CA ILE A 35 0.24 -7.80 -8.56
C ILE A 35 -0.46 -7.31 -9.82
N ILE A 36 -1.78 -7.24 -9.78
CA ILE A 36 -2.61 -6.89 -10.92
C ILE A 36 -2.75 -5.37 -11.00
N VAL A 37 -2.06 -4.77 -11.96
CA VAL A 37 -2.22 -3.34 -12.30
C VAL A 37 -3.23 -3.22 -13.43
N ALA A 38 -4.21 -2.32 -13.30
CA ALA A 38 -5.31 -2.23 -14.25
C ALA A 38 -5.77 -0.79 -14.49
N GLN A 39 -5.95 -0.45 -15.77
CA GLN A 39 -6.42 0.87 -16.20
C GLN A 39 -7.79 1.24 -15.58
N TRP A 40 -8.70 0.26 -15.43
CA TRP A 40 -10.03 0.53 -14.87
C TRP A 40 -9.96 1.07 -13.43
N VAL A 41 -8.95 0.69 -12.63
CA VAL A 41 -8.74 1.24 -11.28
C VAL A 41 -8.44 2.73 -11.36
N ARG A 42 -7.58 3.14 -12.27
CA ARG A 42 -7.29 4.56 -12.55
C ARG A 42 -8.56 5.31 -12.96
N MET A 43 -9.40 4.70 -13.79
CA MET A 43 -10.67 5.30 -14.21
C MET A 43 -11.61 5.50 -13.02
N LYS A 44 -11.68 4.54 -12.07
CA LYS A 44 -12.45 4.72 -10.83
C LYS A 44 -11.92 5.82 -9.92
N CYS A 45 -10.60 5.98 -9.82
CA CYS A 45 -10.03 7.14 -9.13
C CYS A 45 -10.47 8.44 -9.80
N MET A 46 -10.35 8.53 -11.14
CA MET A 46 -10.63 9.75 -11.90
C MET A 46 -12.11 10.16 -11.87
N PHE A 47 -13.04 9.22 -11.91
CA PHE A 47 -14.47 9.49 -12.08
C PHE A 47 -15.34 9.10 -10.88
N GLY A 48 -14.77 8.58 -9.80
CA GLY A 48 -15.55 8.10 -8.65
C GLY A 48 -14.96 8.41 -7.28
N CYS A 49 -13.78 9.05 -7.20
CA CYS A 49 -13.11 9.32 -5.94
C CYS A 49 -12.95 10.85 -5.71
N GLY A 50 -13.40 11.35 -4.56
CA GLY A 50 -13.24 12.75 -4.18
C GLY A 50 -11.80 13.20 -3.95
N GLU A 51 -10.87 12.26 -3.75
CA GLU A 51 -9.44 12.55 -3.56
C GLU A 51 -8.67 12.77 -4.87
N TYR A 52 -9.29 12.49 -6.03
CA TYR A 52 -8.63 12.69 -7.32
C TYR A 52 -8.31 14.16 -7.55
N GLY A 53 -7.04 14.48 -7.77
CA GLY A 53 -6.56 15.85 -7.94
C GLY A 53 -6.43 16.65 -6.64
N HIS A 54 -6.83 16.10 -5.50
CA HIS A 54 -6.80 16.78 -4.19
C HIS A 54 -5.75 16.21 -3.24
N GLY A 55 -5.25 14.99 -3.49
CA GLY A 55 -4.22 14.36 -2.66
C GLY A 55 -2.84 14.32 -3.33
N GLY A 56 -1.80 14.78 -2.65
CA GLY A 56 -0.41 14.74 -3.18
C GLY A 56 0.15 13.34 -3.40
N THR A 57 -0.54 12.29 -2.95
CA THR A 57 -0.21 10.87 -3.18
C THR A 57 -1.32 10.13 -3.93
N CYS A 58 -2.32 10.86 -4.44
CA CYS A 58 -3.40 10.36 -5.26
C CYS A 58 -3.20 10.77 -6.73
N PRO A 59 -3.81 10.07 -7.71
CA PRO A 59 -3.80 10.53 -9.09
C PRO A 59 -4.39 11.95 -9.23
N PRO A 60 -3.85 12.78 -10.11
CA PRO A 60 -2.81 12.54 -11.12
C PRO A 60 -1.36 12.62 -10.60
N ASN A 61 -1.11 12.88 -9.31
CA ASN A 61 0.23 13.01 -8.72
C ASN A 61 0.97 11.67 -8.54
N THR A 62 0.47 10.59 -9.10
CA THR A 62 1.10 9.26 -9.11
C THR A 62 1.49 8.88 -10.55
N PRO A 63 2.43 7.93 -10.74
CA PRO A 63 2.85 7.51 -12.06
C PRO A 63 1.69 7.03 -12.94
N SER A 64 1.86 7.04 -14.25
CA SER A 64 0.93 6.45 -15.22
C SER A 64 0.77 4.95 -14.94
N VAL A 65 -0.31 4.34 -15.46
CA VAL A 65 -0.58 2.91 -15.25
C VAL A 65 0.57 2.04 -15.75
N SER A 66 1.14 2.36 -16.92
CA SER A 66 2.29 1.63 -17.47
C SER A 66 3.58 1.81 -16.65
N GLU A 67 3.76 2.95 -16.01
CA GLU A 67 4.87 3.17 -15.07
C GLU A 67 4.67 2.39 -13.76
N CYS A 68 3.43 2.29 -13.29
CA CYS A 68 3.09 1.44 -12.15
C CYS A 68 3.37 -0.04 -12.46
N GLU A 69 3.02 -0.55 -13.64
CA GLU A 69 3.36 -1.91 -14.07
C GLU A 69 4.88 -2.14 -14.07
N ARG A 70 5.65 -1.21 -14.63
CA ARG A 70 7.12 -1.31 -14.59
C ARG A 70 7.67 -1.29 -13.17
N PHE A 71 7.14 -0.44 -12.29
CA PHE A 71 7.54 -0.36 -10.89
C PHE A 71 7.42 -1.71 -10.19
N PHE A 72 6.28 -2.38 -10.28
CA PHE A 72 6.10 -3.70 -9.67
C PHE A 72 7.00 -4.76 -10.32
N GLY A 73 7.24 -4.66 -11.62
CA GLY A 73 8.14 -5.55 -12.36
C GLY A 73 9.63 -5.44 -12.00
N GLU A 74 10.03 -4.39 -11.29
CA GLU A 74 11.41 -4.20 -10.81
C GLU A 74 11.70 -4.97 -9.50
N TYR A 75 10.68 -5.49 -8.83
CA TYR A 75 10.80 -6.21 -7.57
C TYR A 75 10.65 -7.72 -7.76
N ALA A 76 11.35 -8.48 -6.92
CA ALA A 76 11.25 -9.94 -6.86
C ALA A 76 10.51 -10.43 -5.60
N ASP A 77 10.48 -9.63 -4.55
CA ASP A 77 9.82 -9.95 -3.27
C ASP A 77 9.02 -8.75 -2.76
N ALA A 78 7.79 -9.03 -2.32
CA ALA A 78 6.94 -8.08 -1.62
C ALA A 78 6.12 -8.77 -0.53
N ILE A 79 5.51 -7.96 0.32
CA ILE A 79 4.67 -8.42 1.42
C ILE A 79 3.33 -7.69 1.32
N ILE A 80 2.23 -8.42 1.39
CA ILE A 80 0.89 -7.88 1.61
C ILE A 80 0.59 -7.96 3.11
N LEU A 81 0.30 -6.81 3.70
CA LEU A 81 -0.12 -6.66 5.09
C LEU A 81 -1.64 -6.47 5.13
N HIS A 82 -2.33 -7.23 5.97
CA HIS A 82 -3.78 -7.16 6.13
C HIS A 82 -4.16 -6.45 7.42
N PHE A 83 -5.18 -5.61 7.33
CA PHE A 83 -5.75 -4.87 8.45
C PHE A 83 -7.27 -5.02 8.44
N ALA A 84 -7.80 -5.58 9.52
CA ALA A 84 -9.23 -5.68 9.73
C ALA A 84 -9.69 -4.61 10.71
N GLY A 85 -10.81 -3.97 10.40
CA GLY A 85 -11.41 -2.98 11.27
C GLY A 85 -12.94 -2.98 11.18
N LYS A 86 -13.58 -2.47 12.22
CA LYS A 86 -15.02 -2.16 12.22
C LYS A 86 -15.15 -0.71 12.63
N MET A 87 -15.87 0.08 11.84
CA MET A 87 -16.08 1.51 12.08
C MET A 87 -17.56 1.74 12.38
N GLU A 88 -17.82 2.52 13.42
CA GLU A 88 -19.21 2.94 13.73
C GLU A 88 -19.66 4.05 12.79
N LYS A 89 -18.73 4.92 12.38
CA LYS A 89 -18.99 6.05 11.49
C LYS A 89 -18.01 6.04 10.31
N PRO A 90 -18.45 6.48 9.13
CA PRO A 90 -17.57 6.56 7.94
C PRO A 90 -16.29 7.38 8.16
N GLU A 91 -16.40 8.46 8.95
CA GLU A 91 -15.31 9.41 9.23
C GLU A 91 -14.18 8.78 10.02
N ASP A 92 -14.48 7.82 10.91
CA ASP A 92 -13.50 7.14 11.77
C ASP A 92 -12.45 6.38 10.95
N ARG A 93 -12.80 6.01 9.71
CA ARG A 93 -11.87 5.35 8.78
C ARG A 93 -10.61 6.17 8.55
N HIS A 94 -10.75 7.46 8.32
CA HIS A 94 -9.60 8.32 8.00
C HIS A 94 -8.63 8.41 9.18
N THR A 95 -9.14 8.57 10.40
CA THR A 95 -8.33 8.60 11.63
C THR A 95 -7.65 7.25 11.87
N TRP A 96 -8.36 6.15 11.67
CA TRP A 96 -7.82 4.80 11.79
C TRP A 96 -6.72 4.55 10.77
N SER A 97 -6.97 4.86 9.48
CA SER A 97 -6.00 4.70 8.40
C SER A 97 -4.74 5.52 8.63
N ALA A 98 -4.87 6.79 9.05
CA ALA A 98 -3.72 7.65 9.32
C ALA A 98 -2.81 7.10 10.43
N ARG A 99 -3.40 6.51 11.50
CA ARG A 99 -2.61 5.87 12.57
C ARG A 99 -1.82 4.67 12.05
N ILE A 100 -2.44 3.83 11.24
CA ILE A 100 -1.77 2.65 10.67
C ILE A 100 -0.71 3.09 9.68
N ASN A 101 -1.02 4.04 8.78
CA ASN A 101 -0.07 4.57 7.82
C ASN A 101 1.19 5.14 8.52
N ALA A 102 1.04 5.81 9.66
CA ALA A 102 2.17 6.29 10.45
C ALA A 102 3.06 5.15 11.01
N ARG A 103 2.46 4.01 11.37
CA ARG A 103 3.20 2.80 11.76
C ARG A 103 3.88 2.15 10.56
N LEU A 104 3.21 2.13 9.40
CA LEU A 104 3.76 1.58 8.16
C LEU A 104 5.01 2.32 7.68
N VAL A 105 5.07 3.64 7.81
CA VAL A 105 6.30 4.42 7.53
C VAL A 105 7.45 4.00 8.45
N LYS A 106 7.17 3.74 9.74
CA LYS A 106 8.18 3.26 10.67
C LYS A 106 8.67 1.85 10.30
N LEU A 107 7.76 0.97 9.87
CA LEU A 107 8.10 -0.36 9.38
C LEU A 107 8.99 -0.29 8.13
N GLU A 108 8.61 0.51 7.12
CA GLU A 108 9.44 0.74 5.92
C GLU A 108 10.85 1.16 6.30
N ARG A 109 10.95 2.15 7.22
CA ARG A 109 12.24 2.62 7.70
C ARG A 109 13.04 1.52 8.42
N ALA A 110 12.40 0.68 9.24
CA ALA A 110 13.08 -0.42 9.92
C ALA A 110 13.64 -1.43 8.93
N VAL A 111 12.87 -1.79 7.91
CA VAL A 111 13.30 -2.70 6.84
C VAL A 111 14.45 -2.07 6.02
N PHE A 112 14.33 -0.79 5.67
CA PHE A 112 15.41 -0.06 4.98
C PHE A 112 16.72 -0.06 5.78
N LEU A 113 16.66 0.25 7.08
CA LEU A 113 17.83 0.29 7.96
C LEU A 113 18.44 -1.09 8.24
N ALA A 114 17.69 -2.16 8.00
CA ALA A 114 18.18 -3.53 8.07
C ALA A 114 18.96 -3.98 6.81
N GLY A 115 19.14 -3.07 5.84
CA GLY A 115 19.92 -3.30 4.62
C GLY A 115 19.09 -3.59 3.38
N PHE A 116 17.77 -3.40 3.43
CA PHE A 116 16.87 -3.57 2.28
C PHE A 116 16.56 -2.17 1.68
N GLU A 117 17.52 -1.62 0.97
CA GLU A 117 17.51 -0.25 0.45
C GLU A 117 16.38 0.05 -0.56
N ARG A 118 15.78 -1.00 -1.13
CA ARG A 118 14.66 -0.89 -2.07
C ARG A 118 13.30 -0.92 -1.38
N ALA A 119 13.26 -1.00 -0.04
CA ALA A 119 12.01 -1.03 0.71
C ALA A 119 11.13 0.19 0.38
N PHE A 120 9.91 -0.06 -0.09
CA PHE A 120 8.93 0.97 -0.42
C PHE A 120 7.53 0.53 0.01
N MET A 121 6.86 1.35 0.81
CA MET A 121 5.53 1.07 1.34
C MET A 121 4.44 1.69 0.47
N LEU A 122 3.41 0.91 0.18
CA LEU A 122 2.12 1.39 -0.30
C LEU A 122 1.12 1.30 0.86
N PHE A 123 0.50 2.43 1.19
CA PHE A 123 -0.41 2.53 2.34
C PHE A 123 -1.72 1.78 2.12
N MET A 124 -2.38 1.39 3.18
CA MET A 124 -3.65 0.68 3.10
C MET A 124 -4.86 1.57 2.71
N ASP A 125 -4.66 2.87 2.64
CA ASP A 125 -5.67 3.89 2.25
C ASP A 125 -4.92 5.17 1.82
N SER A 126 -5.63 6.25 1.51
CA SER A 126 -5.00 7.55 1.22
C SER A 126 -4.09 8.01 2.38
N CYS A 127 -3.14 8.90 2.10
CA CYS A 127 -2.07 9.30 3.01
C CYS A 127 -2.57 9.76 4.39
N GLY A 128 -3.46 10.76 4.44
CA GLY A 128 -4.17 11.19 5.66
C GLY A 128 -3.34 11.85 6.77
N PHE A 129 -2.11 12.31 6.53
CA PHE A 129 -1.25 12.90 7.58
C PHE A 129 -1.53 14.39 7.85
N CYS A 130 -2.12 15.11 6.90
CA CYS A 130 -2.43 16.52 7.04
C CYS A 130 -3.93 16.70 7.23
N LYS A 131 -4.33 17.73 7.97
CA LYS A 131 -5.74 18.10 8.10
C LYS A 131 -6.32 18.50 6.74
N GLU A 132 -5.54 19.26 5.99
CA GLU A 132 -5.80 19.62 4.60
C GLU A 132 -4.56 19.29 3.78
N CYS A 133 -4.72 18.58 2.67
CA CYS A 133 -3.61 18.26 1.78
C CYS A 133 -3.34 19.44 0.84
N THR A 134 -2.07 19.75 0.61
CA THR A 134 -1.66 20.79 -0.34
C THR A 134 -1.95 20.43 -1.81
N GLY A 135 -2.38 19.20 -2.06
CA GLY A 135 -2.88 18.73 -3.36
C GLY A 135 -1.81 18.25 -4.33
N THR A 136 -0.54 18.64 -4.16
CA THR A 136 0.55 18.20 -5.06
C THR A 136 1.71 17.58 -4.30
N ARG A 137 2.57 16.85 -5.02
CA ARG A 137 3.77 16.25 -4.42
C ARG A 137 4.82 17.32 -4.10
N GLU A 138 4.93 18.34 -4.93
CA GLU A 138 5.91 19.42 -4.80
C GLU A 138 5.68 20.27 -3.55
N THR A 139 4.43 20.50 -3.20
CA THR A 139 4.03 21.35 -2.05
C THR A 139 3.71 20.56 -0.80
N CYS A 140 3.93 19.24 -0.80
CA CYS A 140 3.57 18.37 0.31
C CYS A 140 4.28 18.73 1.62
N ASP A 141 3.53 19.00 2.68
CA ASP A 141 4.07 19.33 4.02
C ASP A 141 4.77 18.14 4.70
N GLN A 142 4.44 16.92 4.28
CA GLN A 142 5.00 15.67 4.86
C GLN A 142 5.69 14.79 3.81
N PRO A 143 6.64 15.34 2.99
CA PRO A 143 7.17 14.64 1.82
C PRO A 143 7.93 13.36 2.16
N ARG A 144 8.50 13.27 3.36
CA ARG A 144 9.27 12.08 3.81
C ARG A 144 8.38 10.96 4.31
N MET A 145 7.15 11.27 4.70
CA MET A 145 6.21 10.30 5.26
C MET A 145 5.15 9.85 4.25
N ALA A 146 4.77 10.71 3.33
CA ALA A 146 3.68 10.47 2.41
C ALA A 146 3.99 9.34 1.40
N ARG A 147 3.07 8.36 1.29
CA ARG A 147 3.14 7.23 0.34
C ARG A 147 1.80 7.07 -0.36
N PRO A 148 1.78 6.61 -1.62
CA PRO A 148 0.55 6.25 -2.30
C PRO A 148 -0.06 4.96 -1.73
N SER A 149 -1.35 4.74 -1.99
CA SER A 149 -1.98 3.44 -1.78
C SER A 149 -1.79 2.53 -3.02
N PRO A 150 -2.04 1.21 -2.91
CA PRO A 150 -2.04 0.33 -4.07
C PRO A 150 -3.01 0.80 -5.16
N GLU A 151 -4.20 1.26 -4.80
CA GLU A 151 -5.17 1.79 -5.77
C GLU A 151 -4.67 3.06 -6.45
N ALA A 152 -3.95 3.93 -5.73
CA ALA A 152 -3.31 5.11 -6.33
C ALA A 152 -2.23 4.72 -7.33
N MET A 153 -1.61 3.56 -7.17
CA MET A 153 -0.70 2.92 -8.12
C MET A 153 -1.43 2.00 -9.12
N ALA A 154 -2.75 2.20 -9.30
CA ALA A 154 -3.60 1.46 -10.23
C ALA A 154 -3.70 -0.06 -9.96
N VAL A 155 -3.42 -0.53 -8.75
CA VAL A 155 -3.54 -1.95 -8.39
C VAL A 155 -5.02 -2.33 -8.20
N ASP A 156 -5.46 -3.37 -8.88
CA ASP A 156 -6.70 -4.08 -8.54
C ASP A 156 -6.47 -4.89 -7.26
N VAL A 157 -6.71 -4.23 -6.12
CA VAL A 157 -6.48 -4.83 -4.80
C VAL A 157 -7.36 -6.06 -4.61
N TYR A 158 -8.63 -6.03 -5.05
CA TYR A 158 -9.56 -7.15 -4.89
C TYR A 158 -9.05 -8.42 -5.57
N SER A 159 -8.71 -8.31 -6.85
CA SER A 159 -8.19 -9.46 -7.60
C SER A 159 -6.82 -9.89 -7.10
N THR A 160 -5.95 -8.94 -6.78
CA THR A 160 -4.60 -9.22 -6.27
C THR A 160 -4.65 -9.99 -4.95
N VAL A 161 -5.37 -9.50 -3.93
CA VAL A 161 -5.33 -10.14 -2.62
C VAL A 161 -6.05 -11.49 -2.61
N ARG A 162 -7.10 -11.65 -3.42
CA ARG A 162 -7.82 -12.94 -3.56
C ARG A 162 -6.93 -14.04 -4.12
N GLN A 163 -6.11 -13.77 -5.12
CA GLN A 163 -5.21 -14.79 -5.66
C GLN A 163 -4.14 -15.24 -4.64
N PHE A 164 -3.84 -14.42 -3.64
CA PHE A 164 -2.99 -14.78 -2.51
C PHE A 164 -3.76 -15.35 -1.32
N GLY A 165 -5.06 -15.67 -1.50
CA GLY A 165 -5.88 -16.35 -0.51
C GLY A 165 -6.34 -15.45 0.64
N TYR A 166 -6.52 -14.15 0.41
CA TYR A 166 -7.26 -13.28 1.30
C TYR A 166 -8.72 -13.15 0.87
N GLU A 167 -9.61 -13.10 1.85
CA GLU A 167 -11.02 -12.81 1.62
C GLU A 167 -11.24 -11.30 1.66
N ILE A 168 -11.80 -10.76 0.58
CA ILE A 168 -12.21 -9.37 0.49
C ILE A 168 -13.55 -9.28 -0.26
N SER A 169 -14.48 -8.52 0.28
CA SER A 169 -15.80 -8.27 -0.29
C SER A 169 -16.09 -6.77 -0.41
N VAL A 170 -16.98 -6.43 -1.34
CA VAL A 170 -17.54 -5.09 -1.41
C VAL A 170 -18.50 -4.93 -0.23
N ARG A 171 -18.31 -3.89 0.56
CA ARG A 171 -19.20 -3.56 1.67
C ARG A 171 -20.48 -2.93 1.12
N THR A 172 -21.59 -3.37 1.65
CA THR A 172 -22.91 -2.82 1.37
C THR A 172 -23.43 -1.97 2.53
N ASP A 173 -22.79 -2.08 3.71
CA ASP A 173 -23.13 -1.33 4.90
C ASP A 173 -21.89 -0.93 5.69
N TYR A 174 -21.98 0.11 6.53
CA TYR A 174 -20.86 0.64 7.33
C TYR A 174 -20.54 -0.21 8.55
N ASP A 175 -21.48 -0.99 9.08
CA ASP A 175 -21.29 -1.86 10.23
C ASP A 175 -20.56 -3.16 9.89
N GLN A 176 -20.38 -3.46 8.61
CA GLN A 176 -19.64 -4.64 8.17
C GLN A 176 -18.15 -4.47 8.44
N LYS A 177 -17.49 -5.61 8.75
CA LYS A 177 -16.04 -5.69 8.84
C LYS A 177 -15.39 -5.10 7.58
N MET A 178 -14.39 -4.27 7.77
CA MET A 178 -13.61 -3.67 6.70
C MET A 178 -12.24 -4.32 6.65
N ASP A 179 -11.88 -4.84 5.48
CA ASP A 179 -10.55 -5.36 5.20
C ASP A 179 -9.77 -4.33 4.35
N ARG A 180 -8.53 -4.05 4.75
CA ARG A 180 -7.61 -3.14 4.07
C ARG A 180 -6.25 -3.78 3.94
N TYR A 181 -5.52 -3.39 2.89
CA TYR A 181 -4.25 -4.01 2.54
C TYR A 181 -3.21 -2.95 2.22
N ALA A 182 -2.05 -3.07 2.86
CA ALA A 182 -0.86 -2.32 2.53
C ALA A 182 0.16 -3.24 1.87
N PHE A 183 0.99 -2.71 0.98
CA PHE A 183 1.99 -3.51 0.28
C PHE A 183 3.38 -2.96 0.60
N LEU A 184 4.26 -3.80 1.11
CA LEU A 184 5.67 -3.48 1.29
C LEU A 184 6.46 -4.16 0.18
N MET A 185 6.95 -3.37 -0.74
CA MET A 185 7.91 -3.78 -1.75
C MET A 185 9.28 -3.89 -1.10
N VAL A 186 10.04 -4.96 -1.34
CA VAL A 186 11.28 -5.23 -0.56
C VAL A 186 12.51 -5.32 -1.42
N TYR A 187 12.52 -6.18 -2.48
CA TYR A 187 13.72 -6.50 -3.24
C TYR A 187 13.48 -6.64 -4.72
#